data_a90dd191287dbb77564c3bee60db9703
#
_entry.id   a90dd191287dbb77564c3bee60db9703
#
_cell.length_a   1.000
_cell.length_b   1.000
_cell.length_c   1.000
_cell.angle_alpha   90.00
_cell.angle_beta   90.00
_cell.angle_gamma   90.00
#
_symmetry.space_group_name_H-M   'P 1'
#
loop_
_entity.id
_entity.type
_entity.pdbx_description
1 polymer ?
#
loop_
_entity_poly.entity_id
_entity_poly.type
_entity_poly.pdbx_seq_one_letter_code
_entity_poly.pdbx_strand_id
1 'polypeptide(L)'
;MNSTSARRLGTALIVLVSVGYTIIPLVASLATASASVNARLLVLLAAFYWPHFLHVRQAFTGGRSRWLPATLAVQAVAAYLPEALGFTGWSAGTAPLLAGPVLLLLPLRWGGVLVTTMAAAEFWWLQGIFHNVTGSYFYALTIVITGAMIYVVVRLVRVTAELEQARADLAEAAVLKERLRISRDLHDGLGHSLTAIVLKGDLAARLMDRDLPAAKTEVGALVQVARETALEVRQVARGYRRMTLTDEVHRAVALLESSGIGCQVNLAEMTPSREQDEALAWAVREGVTNILRHSRATTCSITTSDRAGRTHLEIVNNGLAPDDARTTRPFGGGLTGLVERAAQTGGTVEAGHTPEGGFRLTMEVPA
;
A
#
# COMPACT_ATOMS: atom_id res chain seq x y z
N MET A 1 -10.83 -1.66 5.05
CA MET A 1 -11.73 -2.29 4.05
C MET A 1 -11.32 -1.74 2.69
N ASN A 2 -10.82 -2.58 1.79
CA ASN A 2 -10.32 -2.14 0.49
C ASN A 2 -11.48 -1.63 -0.39
N SER A 3 -11.21 -0.67 -1.28
CA SER A 3 -12.20 -0.05 -2.20
C SER A 3 -12.98 -1.09 -3.02
N THR A 4 -12.35 -2.20 -3.40
CA THR A 4 -13.00 -3.33 -4.06
C THR A 4 -14.05 -4.02 -3.19
N SER A 5 -13.77 -4.21 -1.90
CA SER A 5 -14.70 -4.81 -0.93
C SER A 5 -15.86 -3.86 -0.63
N ALA A 6 -15.58 -2.56 -0.45
CA ALA A 6 -16.60 -1.53 -0.28
C ALA A 6 -17.55 -1.46 -1.49
N ARG A 7 -17.00 -1.53 -2.71
CA ARG A 7 -17.81 -1.56 -3.95
C ARG A 7 -18.68 -2.79 -4.06
N ARG A 8 -18.15 -3.98 -3.73
CA ARG A 8 -18.93 -5.23 -3.72
C ARG A 8 -20.09 -5.17 -2.73
N LEU A 9 -19.81 -4.70 -1.51
CA LEU A 9 -20.83 -4.55 -0.48
C LEU A 9 -21.89 -3.52 -0.87
N GLY A 10 -21.49 -2.36 -1.37
CA GLY A 10 -22.43 -1.33 -1.84
C GLY A 10 -23.31 -1.81 -3.00
N THR A 11 -22.73 -2.53 -3.97
CA THR A 11 -23.49 -3.14 -5.07
C THR A 11 -24.46 -4.18 -4.55
N ALA A 12 -24.02 -5.07 -3.66
CA ALA A 12 -24.88 -6.11 -3.07
C ALA A 12 -26.07 -5.50 -2.31
N LEU A 13 -25.84 -4.44 -1.55
CA LEU A 13 -26.90 -3.73 -0.82
C LEU A 13 -27.94 -3.12 -1.77
N ILE A 14 -27.49 -2.44 -2.83
CA ILE A 14 -28.41 -1.83 -3.81
C ILE A 14 -29.19 -2.92 -4.54
N VAL A 15 -28.54 -4.02 -4.93
CA VAL A 15 -29.23 -5.17 -5.56
C VAL A 15 -30.26 -5.78 -4.61
N LEU A 16 -29.91 -5.99 -3.33
CA LEU A 16 -30.81 -6.53 -2.32
C LEU A 16 -32.07 -5.66 -2.16
N VAL A 17 -31.88 -4.35 -2.05
CA VAL A 17 -32.99 -3.38 -1.95
C VAL A 17 -33.83 -3.38 -3.22
N SER A 18 -33.20 -3.41 -4.40
CA SER A 18 -33.90 -3.46 -5.68
C SER A 18 -34.73 -4.73 -5.82
N VAL A 19 -34.20 -5.88 -5.42
CA VAL A 19 -34.94 -7.17 -5.40
C VAL A 19 -36.10 -7.09 -4.40
N GLY A 20 -35.91 -6.52 -3.21
CA GLY A 20 -36.99 -6.36 -2.23
C GLY A 20 -38.18 -5.58 -2.77
N TYR A 21 -37.94 -4.46 -3.45
CA TYR A 21 -39.00 -3.68 -4.10
C TYR A 21 -39.69 -4.41 -5.27
N THR A 22 -39.02 -5.37 -5.93
CA THR A 22 -39.56 -6.09 -7.08
C THR A 22 -40.36 -7.30 -6.67
N ILE A 23 -39.93 -8.01 -5.63
CA ILE A 23 -40.47 -9.32 -5.25
C ILE A 23 -41.97 -9.25 -4.88
N ILE A 24 -42.34 -8.22 -4.11
CA ILE A 24 -43.72 -8.07 -3.61
C ILE A 24 -44.75 -7.91 -4.76
N PRO A 25 -44.59 -6.90 -5.66
CA PRO A 25 -45.55 -6.74 -6.77
C PRO A 25 -45.49 -7.91 -7.77
N LEU A 26 -44.33 -8.54 -7.97
CA LEU A 26 -44.18 -9.69 -8.86
C LEU A 26 -44.93 -10.91 -8.34
N VAL A 27 -44.77 -11.25 -7.06
CA VAL A 27 -45.45 -12.39 -6.43
C VAL A 27 -46.97 -12.16 -6.44
N ALA A 28 -47.42 -10.95 -6.10
CA ALA A 28 -48.84 -10.60 -6.13
C ALA A 28 -49.44 -10.74 -7.54
N SER A 29 -48.74 -10.28 -8.58
CA SER A 29 -49.16 -10.37 -9.97
C SER A 29 -49.18 -11.83 -10.48
N LEU A 30 -48.16 -12.62 -10.21
CA LEU A 30 -48.06 -14.01 -10.61
C LEU A 30 -49.20 -14.87 -10.00
N ALA A 31 -49.64 -14.53 -8.80
CA ALA A 31 -50.70 -15.25 -8.10
C ALA A 31 -52.11 -14.95 -8.64
N THR A 32 -52.34 -13.78 -9.26
CA THR A 32 -53.67 -13.26 -9.55
C THR A 32 -53.94 -12.95 -11.04
N ALA A 33 -52.86 -12.69 -11.80
CA ALA A 33 -52.99 -12.20 -13.17
C ALA A 33 -52.91 -13.30 -14.25
N SER A 34 -53.47 -13.00 -15.41
CA SER A 34 -53.39 -13.88 -16.59
C SER A 34 -51.94 -13.90 -17.17
N ALA A 35 -51.63 -14.93 -17.96
CA ALA A 35 -50.32 -15.05 -18.61
C ALA A 35 -49.93 -13.83 -19.46
N SER A 36 -50.91 -13.19 -20.13
CA SER A 36 -50.67 -12.00 -20.94
C SER A 36 -50.31 -10.77 -20.10
N VAL A 37 -50.90 -10.63 -18.91
CA VAL A 37 -50.58 -9.57 -17.96
C VAL A 37 -49.18 -9.80 -17.38
N ASN A 38 -48.85 -11.02 -17.00
CA ASN A 38 -47.54 -11.39 -16.51
C ASN A 38 -46.42 -11.15 -17.55
N ALA A 39 -46.66 -11.43 -18.83
CA ALA A 39 -45.71 -11.14 -19.90
C ALA A 39 -45.45 -9.62 -20.05
N ARG A 40 -46.50 -8.78 -19.97
CA ARG A 40 -46.35 -7.31 -19.98
C ARG A 40 -45.57 -6.82 -18.76
N LEU A 41 -45.84 -7.37 -17.59
CA LEU A 41 -45.12 -7.05 -16.36
C LEU A 41 -43.62 -7.31 -16.49
N LEU A 42 -43.22 -8.45 -17.05
CA LEU A 42 -41.80 -8.76 -17.27
C LEU A 42 -41.12 -7.77 -18.21
N VAL A 43 -41.80 -7.33 -19.28
CA VAL A 43 -41.27 -6.32 -20.20
C VAL A 43 -41.08 -4.97 -19.48
N LEU A 44 -42.05 -4.55 -18.66
CA LEU A 44 -42.01 -3.33 -17.89
C LEU A 44 -40.88 -3.35 -16.81
N LEU A 45 -40.72 -4.48 -16.13
CA LEU A 45 -39.62 -4.70 -15.20
C LEU A 45 -38.26 -4.59 -15.92
N ALA A 46 -38.10 -5.23 -17.07
CA ALA A 46 -36.86 -5.13 -17.85
C ALA A 46 -36.59 -3.69 -18.30
N ALA A 47 -37.59 -2.97 -18.76
CA ALA A 47 -37.49 -1.57 -19.19
C ALA A 47 -37.11 -0.64 -18.03
N PHE A 48 -37.51 -0.95 -16.79
CA PHE A 48 -37.12 -0.19 -15.59
C PHE A 48 -35.73 -0.57 -15.05
N TYR A 49 -35.50 -1.90 -14.88
CA TYR A 49 -34.28 -2.37 -14.21
C TYR A 49 -33.00 -2.28 -15.05
N TRP A 50 -33.11 -2.44 -16.37
CA TRP A 50 -31.97 -2.29 -17.27
C TRP A 50 -31.30 -0.91 -17.13
N PRO A 51 -32.00 0.23 -17.27
CA PRO A 51 -31.43 1.55 -17.02
C PRO A 51 -31.02 1.74 -15.57
N HIS A 52 -31.78 1.21 -14.59
CA HIS A 52 -31.44 1.33 -13.17
C HIS A 52 -30.04 0.79 -12.86
N PHE A 53 -29.76 -0.45 -13.22
CA PHE A 53 -28.43 -1.04 -12.99
C PHE A 53 -27.34 -0.39 -13.84
N LEU A 54 -27.65 0.08 -15.02
CA LEU A 54 -26.72 0.87 -15.83
C LEU A 54 -26.31 2.17 -15.10
N HIS A 55 -27.27 2.90 -14.54
CA HIS A 55 -27.04 4.15 -13.81
C HIS A 55 -26.24 3.92 -12.52
N VAL A 56 -26.60 2.89 -11.75
CA VAL A 56 -25.83 2.50 -10.55
C VAL A 56 -24.38 2.14 -10.91
N ARG A 57 -24.17 1.34 -11.96
CA ARG A 57 -22.83 1.01 -12.43
C ARG A 57 -22.04 2.26 -12.84
N GLN A 58 -22.65 3.15 -13.63
CA GLN A 58 -22.01 4.41 -14.04
C GLN A 58 -21.67 5.30 -12.84
N ALA A 59 -22.57 5.36 -11.85
CA ALA A 59 -22.31 6.13 -10.64
C ALA A 59 -21.10 5.61 -9.86
N PHE A 60 -20.87 4.29 -9.79
CA PHE A 60 -19.68 3.71 -9.16
C PHE A 60 -18.38 3.95 -9.95
N THR A 61 -18.46 4.02 -11.28
CA THR A 61 -17.26 4.20 -12.14
C THR A 61 -16.92 5.65 -12.44
N GLY A 62 -17.81 6.60 -12.10
CA GLY A 62 -17.64 8.02 -12.41
C GLY A 62 -17.84 8.37 -13.88
N GLY A 63 -18.15 7.40 -14.76
CA GLY A 63 -18.39 7.60 -16.18
C GLY A 63 -19.73 8.31 -16.42
N ARG A 64 -19.76 9.27 -17.36
CA ARG A 64 -21.01 9.84 -17.88
C ARG A 64 -21.23 9.38 -19.30
N SER A 65 -22.30 8.62 -19.54
CA SER A 65 -22.72 8.27 -20.90
C SER A 65 -23.44 9.44 -21.57
N ARG A 66 -23.19 9.65 -22.85
CA ARG A 66 -23.98 10.60 -23.68
C ARG A 66 -25.47 10.26 -23.71
N TRP A 67 -25.82 9.01 -23.48
CA TRP A 67 -27.20 8.52 -23.45
C TRP A 67 -27.90 8.68 -22.10
N LEU A 68 -27.22 9.25 -21.11
CA LEU A 68 -27.74 9.38 -19.75
C LEU A 68 -29.12 10.04 -19.67
N PRO A 69 -29.38 11.18 -20.34
CA PRO A 69 -30.71 11.79 -20.28
C PRO A 69 -31.80 10.88 -20.86
N ALA A 70 -31.51 10.19 -21.96
CA ALA A 70 -32.45 9.30 -22.61
C ALA A 70 -32.74 8.06 -21.73
N THR A 71 -31.73 7.43 -21.15
CA THR A 71 -31.90 6.27 -20.28
C THR A 71 -32.61 6.61 -18.97
N LEU A 72 -32.38 7.81 -18.42
CA LEU A 72 -33.09 8.31 -17.25
C LEU A 72 -34.57 8.61 -17.58
N ALA A 73 -34.84 9.18 -18.75
CA ALA A 73 -36.22 9.39 -19.23
C ALA A 73 -36.96 8.07 -19.45
N VAL A 74 -36.29 7.08 -20.05
CA VAL A 74 -36.89 5.72 -20.21
C VAL A 74 -37.21 5.10 -18.85
N GLN A 75 -36.30 5.20 -17.89
CA GLN A 75 -36.52 4.70 -16.54
C GLN A 75 -37.66 5.44 -15.83
N ALA A 76 -37.75 6.77 -15.98
CA ALA A 76 -38.84 7.57 -15.40
C ALA A 76 -40.20 7.19 -16.01
N VAL A 77 -40.27 7.04 -17.34
CA VAL A 77 -41.48 6.58 -18.02
C VAL A 77 -41.85 5.17 -17.53
N ALA A 78 -40.91 4.24 -17.47
CA ALA A 78 -41.17 2.89 -16.98
C ALA A 78 -41.56 2.85 -15.49
N ALA A 79 -41.18 3.87 -14.70
CA ALA A 79 -41.57 3.96 -13.30
C ALA A 79 -43.02 4.40 -13.09
N TYR A 80 -43.55 5.26 -13.95
CA TYR A 80 -44.88 5.88 -13.72
C TYR A 80 -45.96 5.50 -14.77
N LEU A 81 -45.58 5.25 -16.02
CA LEU A 81 -46.56 4.91 -17.08
C LEU A 81 -47.41 3.68 -16.77
N PRO A 82 -46.89 2.59 -16.20
CA PRO A 82 -47.72 1.42 -15.87
C PRO A 82 -48.84 1.73 -14.88
N GLU A 83 -48.62 2.65 -13.94
CA GLU A 83 -49.66 3.12 -13.01
C GLU A 83 -50.83 3.74 -13.77
N ALA A 84 -50.56 4.60 -14.76
CA ALA A 84 -51.55 5.20 -15.62
C ALA A 84 -52.29 4.18 -16.55
N LEU A 85 -51.64 3.02 -16.80
CA LEU A 85 -52.23 1.91 -17.59
C LEU A 85 -53.00 0.90 -16.74
N GLY A 86 -53.22 1.18 -15.45
CA GLY A 86 -54.04 0.37 -14.56
C GLY A 86 -53.27 -0.64 -13.70
N PHE A 87 -51.92 -0.57 -13.67
CA PHE A 87 -51.11 -1.38 -12.74
C PHE A 87 -50.97 -0.60 -11.41
N THR A 88 -52.06 -0.56 -10.64
CA THR A 88 -52.13 0.19 -9.38
C THR A 88 -51.09 -0.26 -8.37
N GLY A 89 -50.35 0.71 -7.77
CA GLY A 89 -49.27 0.45 -6.82
C GLY A 89 -47.90 0.15 -7.46
N TRP A 90 -47.79 0.26 -8.78
CA TRP A 90 -46.53 0.08 -9.50
C TRP A 90 -45.48 1.13 -9.12
N SER A 91 -45.89 2.41 -9.08
CA SER A 91 -45.02 3.55 -8.73
C SER A 91 -44.47 3.43 -7.31
N ALA A 92 -45.26 2.89 -6.39
CA ALA A 92 -44.81 2.63 -5.01
C ALA A 92 -43.58 1.72 -4.88
N GLY A 93 -43.39 0.80 -5.88
CA GLY A 93 -42.22 -0.07 -5.95
C GLY A 93 -41.06 0.50 -6.77
N THR A 94 -41.34 1.33 -7.77
CA THR A 94 -40.31 1.80 -8.74
C THR A 94 -39.82 3.21 -8.47
N ALA A 95 -40.66 4.12 -7.97
CA ALA A 95 -40.25 5.51 -7.69
C ALA A 95 -39.12 5.64 -6.61
N PRO A 96 -39.12 4.84 -5.53
CA PRO A 96 -38.01 4.85 -4.58
C PRO A 96 -36.66 4.50 -5.21
N LEU A 97 -36.66 3.54 -6.15
CA LEU A 97 -35.43 3.15 -6.86
C LEU A 97 -35.00 4.15 -7.94
N LEU A 98 -35.95 4.88 -8.55
CA LEU A 98 -35.64 5.98 -9.48
C LEU A 98 -34.98 7.16 -8.77
N ALA A 99 -35.35 7.44 -7.52
CA ALA A 99 -34.82 8.56 -6.75
C ALA A 99 -33.28 8.49 -6.57
N GLY A 100 -32.71 7.30 -6.44
CA GLY A 100 -31.26 7.09 -6.35
C GLY A 100 -30.50 7.61 -7.57
N PRO A 101 -30.74 7.11 -8.78
CA PRO A 101 -30.20 7.64 -10.02
C PRO A 101 -30.41 9.14 -10.21
N VAL A 102 -31.57 9.68 -9.86
CA VAL A 102 -31.86 11.12 -9.92
C VAL A 102 -30.86 11.91 -9.04
N LEU A 103 -30.65 11.49 -7.80
CA LEU A 103 -29.71 12.18 -6.90
C LEU A 103 -28.24 11.99 -7.30
N LEU A 104 -27.89 10.86 -7.94
CA LEU A 104 -26.52 10.56 -8.34
C LEU A 104 -26.10 11.27 -9.63
N LEU A 105 -27.03 11.47 -10.56
CA LEU A 105 -26.71 11.87 -11.92
C LEU A 105 -27.02 13.34 -12.18
N LEU A 106 -27.93 13.95 -11.41
CA LEU A 106 -28.24 15.37 -11.45
C LEU A 106 -27.45 16.14 -10.37
N PRO A 107 -27.23 17.46 -10.55
CA PRO A 107 -26.74 18.31 -9.47
C PRO A 107 -27.65 18.19 -8.25
N LEU A 108 -27.08 18.01 -7.05
CA LEU A 108 -27.81 17.67 -5.83
C LEU A 108 -29.00 18.61 -5.54
N ARG A 109 -28.85 19.90 -5.84
CA ARG A 109 -29.93 20.90 -5.71
C ARG A 109 -31.15 20.58 -6.58
N TRP A 110 -30.96 20.18 -7.83
CA TRP A 110 -32.04 19.83 -8.74
C TRP A 110 -32.54 18.40 -8.50
N GLY A 111 -31.63 17.48 -8.21
CA GLY A 111 -31.98 16.12 -7.82
C GLY A 111 -32.82 16.09 -6.54
N GLY A 112 -32.48 16.89 -5.54
CA GLY A 112 -33.26 17.04 -4.31
C GLY A 112 -34.66 17.61 -4.56
N VAL A 113 -34.77 18.70 -5.33
CA VAL A 113 -36.08 19.27 -5.71
C VAL A 113 -36.93 18.22 -6.43
N LEU A 114 -36.35 17.49 -7.39
CA LEU A 114 -37.09 16.50 -8.17
C LEU A 114 -37.56 15.33 -7.30
N VAL A 115 -36.70 14.79 -6.42
CA VAL A 115 -37.07 13.72 -5.49
C VAL A 115 -38.15 14.17 -4.52
N THR A 116 -38.08 15.39 -3.99
CA THR A 116 -39.14 15.94 -3.15
C THR A 116 -40.46 16.08 -3.90
N THR A 117 -40.40 16.56 -5.16
CA THR A 117 -41.61 16.64 -6.01
C THR A 117 -42.19 15.24 -6.31
N MET A 118 -41.33 14.24 -6.58
CA MET A 118 -41.75 12.85 -6.76
C MET A 118 -42.47 12.33 -5.51
N ALA A 119 -41.92 12.55 -4.32
CA ALA A 119 -42.51 12.13 -3.07
C ALA A 119 -43.86 12.82 -2.79
N ALA A 120 -43.97 14.12 -3.06
CA ALA A 120 -45.20 14.87 -2.92
C ALA A 120 -46.28 14.39 -3.95
N ALA A 121 -45.89 14.14 -5.18
CA ALA A 121 -46.78 13.64 -6.21
C ALA A 121 -47.29 12.24 -5.85
N GLU A 122 -46.45 11.35 -5.37
CA GLU A 122 -46.80 10.00 -4.92
C GLU A 122 -47.76 10.06 -3.72
N PHE A 123 -47.54 10.94 -2.76
CA PHE A 123 -48.41 11.17 -1.61
C PHE A 123 -49.84 11.51 -2.08
N TRP A 124 -49.98 12.54 -2.93
CA TRP A 124 -51.29 12.99 -3.39
C TRP A 124 -51.96 11.99 -4.30
N TRP A 125 -51.20 11.27 -5.13
CA TRP A 125 -51.71 10.20 -6.00
C TRP A 125 -52.35 9.06 -5.20
N LEU A 126 -51.58 8.52 -4.22
CA LEU A 126 -52.05 7.42 -3.37
C LEU A 126 -53.18 7.86 -2.43
N GLN A 127 -53.14 9.09 -1.94
CA GLN A 127 -54.23 9.65 -1.13
C GLN A 127 -55.54 9.75 -1.93
N GLY A 128 -55.46 10.11 -3.21
CA GLY A 128 -56.61 10.18 -4.10
C GLY A 128 -57.26 8.82 -4.40
N ILE A 129 -56.43 7.74 -4.44
CA ILE A 129 -56.89 6.39 -4.74
C ILE A 129 -57.38 5.66 -3.48
N PHE A 130 -56.57 5.62 -2.45
CA PHE A 130 -56.76 4.77 -1.28
C PHE A 130 -57.37 5.49 -0.08
N HIS A 131 -57.44 6.81 -0.08
CA HIS A 131 -57.91 7.66 1.06
C HIS A 131 -57.27 7.29 2.39
N ASN A 132 -56.01 6.82 2.34
CA ASN A 132 -55.24 6.36 3.50
C ASN A 132 -54.00 7.26 3.70
N VAL A 133 -54.12 8.23 4.58
CA VAL A 133 -53.05 9.23 4.87
C VAL A 133 -51.77 8.54 5.33
N THR A 134 -51.86 7.57 6.23
CA THR A 134 -50.70 6.87 6.80
C THR A 134 -49.93 6.10 5.73
N GLY A 135 -50.65 5.36 4.86
CA GLY A 135 -50.03 4.65 3.74
C GLY A 135 -49.36 5.59 2.74
N SER A 136 -50.05 6.70 2.39
CA SER A 136 -49.50 7.70 1.46
C SER A 136 -48.21 8.33 2.00
N TYR A 137 -48.16 8.67 3.28
CA TYR A 137 -46.93 9.14 3.91
C TYR A 137 -45.83 8.09 3.90
N PHE A 138 -46.13 6.84 4.19
CA PHE A 138 -45.17 5.75 4.17
C PHE A 138 -44.48 5.63 2.81
N TYR A 139 -45.25 5.57 1.71
CA TYR A 139 -44.68 5.45 0.36
C TYR A 139 -43.94 6.71 -0.10
N ALA A 140 -44.44 7.90 0.20
CA ALA A 140 -43.72 9.15 -0.07
C ALA A 140 -42.35 9.19 0.66
N LEU A 141 -42.32 8.77 1.92
CA LEU A 141 -41.09 8.70 2.71
C LEU A 141 -40.08 7.66 2.18
N THR A 142 -40.57 6.51 1.66
CA THR A 142 -39.70 5.48 1.08
C THR A 142 -38.93 6.00 -0.14
N ILE A 143 -39.52 6.91 -0.95
CA ILE A 143 -38.83 7.55 -2.09
C ILE A 143 -37.62 8.33 -1.60
N VAL A 144 -37.79 9.14 -0.58
CA VAL A 144 -36.72 9.98 -0.01
C VAL A 144 -35.64 9.12 0.66
N ILE A 145 -36.04 8.19 1.50
CA ILE A 145 -35.09 7.34 2.26
C ILE A 145 -34.29 6.43 1.32
N THR A 146 -34.96 5.76 0.39
CA THR A 146 -34.28 4.84 -0.56
C THR A 146 -33.37 5.60 -1.51
N GLY A 147 -33.83 6.73 -2.03
CA GLY A 147 -33.02 7.60 -2.87
C GLY A 147 -31.78 8.10 -2.15
N ALA A 148 -31.95 8.62 -0.92
CA ALA A 148 -30.83 9.07 -0.08
C ALA A 148 -29.88 7.92 0.28
N MET A 149 -30.39 6.74 0.60
CA MET A 149 -29.58 5.55 0.91
C MET A 149 -28.70 5.16 -0.30
N ILE A 150 -29.27 5.04 -1.49
CA ILE A 150 -28.53 4.71 -2.72
C ILE A 150 -27.46 5.80 -2.98
N TYR A 151 -27.81 7.07 -2.85
CA TYR A 151 -26.89 8.18 -3.02
C TYR A 151 -25.72 8.11 -2.04
N VAL A 152 -26.00 7.94 -0.74
CA VAL A 152 -24.97 7.90 0.32
C VAL A 152 -24.06 6.71 0.14
N VAL A 153 -24.60 5.51 -0.15
CA VAL A 153 -23.80 4.30 -0.37
C VAL A 153 -22.84 4.47 -1.54
N VAL A 154 -23.33 4.94 -2.69
CA VAL A 154 -22.48 5.15 -3.87
C VAL A 154 -21.44 6.25 -3.61
N ARG A 155 -21.86 7.35 -2.97
CA ARG A 155 -20.96 8.46 -2.65
C ARG A 155 -19.85 8.05 -1.69
N LEU A 156 -20.18 7.27 -0.66
CA LEU A 156 -19.21 6.75 0.31
C LEU A 156 -18.17 5.86 -0.39
N VAL A 157 -18.62 4.92 -1.23
CA VAL A 157 -17.71 4.05 -1.99
C VAL A 157 -16.78 4.85 -2.91
N ARG A 158 -17.27 5.90 -3.54
CA ARG A 158 -16.45 6.76 -4.40
C ARG A 158 -15.42 7.54 -3.59
N VAL A 159 -15.85 8.16 -2.49
CA VAL A 159 -14.94 8.94 -1.63
C VAL A 159 -13.84 8.06 -1.04
N THR A 160 -14.17 6.81 -0.63
CA THR A 160 -13.12 5.89 -0.15
C THR A 160 -12.13 5.52 -1.25
N ALA A 161 -12.59 5.30 -2.48
CA ALA A 161 -11.70 5.03 -3.62
C ALA A 161 -10.82 6.24 -3.99
N GLU A 162 -11.39 7.44 -4.01
CA GLU A 162 -10.66 8.70 -4.24
C GLU A 162 -9.59 8.93 -3.16
N LEU A 163 -9.90 8.63 -1.90
CA LEU A 163 -8.96 8.74 -0.77
C LEU A 163 -7.82 7.72 -0.86
N GLU A 164 -8.10 6.47 -1.22
CA GLU A 164 -7.07 5.44 -1.43
C GLU A 164 -6.12 5.84 -2.56
N GLN A 165 -6.65 6.37 -3.66
CA GLN A 165 -5.83 6.85 -4.77
C GLN A 165 -4.95 8.03 -4.36
N ALA A 166 -5.53 9.04 -3.70
CA ALA A 166 -4.77 10.19 -3.22
C ALA A 166 -3.65 9.80 -2.23
N ARG A 167 -3.90 8.80 -1.38
CA ARG A 167 -2.86 8.26 -0.48
C ARG A 167 -1.72 7.58 -1.25
N ALA A 168 -2.05 6.82 -2.30
CA ALA A 168 -1.04 6.18 -3.14
C ALA A 168 -0.19 7.23 -3.88
N ASP A 169 -0.82 8.25 -4.45
CA ASP A 169 -0.15 9.35 -5.14
C ASP A 169 0.78 10.15 -4.20
N LEU A 170 0.33 10.40 -2.95
CA LEU A 170 1.14 11.06 -1.93
C LEU A 170 2.34 10.21 -1.51
N ALA A 171 2.16 8.89 -1.38
CA ALA A 171 3.27 7.97 -1.05
C ALA A 171 4.31 7.96 -2.17
N GLU A 172 3.89 7.92 -3.43
CA GLU A 172 4.80 8.00 -4.58
C GLU A 172 5.54 9.34 -4.64
N ALA A 173 4.82 10.44 -4.44
CA ALA A 173 5.42 11.78 -4.38
C ALA A 173 6.44 11.93 -3.24
N ALA A 174 6.17 11.33 -2.07
CA ALA A 174 7.10 11.33 -0.95
C ALA A 174 8.40 10.57 -1.29
N VAL A 175 8.30 9.41 -1.97
CA VAL A 175 9.47 8.66 -2.43
C VAL A 175 10.29 9.46 -3.45
N LEU A 176 9.63 10.10 -4.41
CA LEU A 176 10.31 10.94 -5.41
C LEU A 176 10.99 12.15 -4.76
N LYS A 177 10.33 12.82 -3.83
CA LYS A 177 10.88 13.95 -3.08
C LYS A 177 12.12 13.55 -2.29
N GLU A 178 12.08 12.40 -1.62
CA GLU A 178 13.22 11.86 -0.88
C GLU A 178 14.40 11.52 -1.79
N ARG A 179 14.14 10.91 -2.96
CA ARG A 179 15.18 10.67 -3.97
C ARG A 179 15.84 11.96 -4.45
N LEU A 180 15.06 13.01 -4.70
CA LEU A 180 15.58 14.31 -5.09
C LEU A 180 16.38 15.00 -3.97
N ARG A 181 15.96 14.83 -2.70
CA ARG A 181 16.71 15.34 -1.54
C ARG A 181 18.08 14.68 -1.47
N ILE A 182 18.10 13.34 -1.50
CA ILE A 182 19.34 12.57 -1.43
C ILE A 182 20.27 12.87 -2.62
N SER A 183 19.71 13.02 -3.83
CA SER A 183 20.52 13.40 -5.00
C SER A 183 21.20 14.76 -4.83
N ARG A 184 20.52 15.73 -4.19
CA ARG A 184 21.12 17.04 -3.87
C ARG A 184 22.19 16.92 -2.79
N ASP A 185 21.88 16.23 -1.68
CA ASP A 185 22.82 16.03 -0.58
C ASP A 185 24.10 15.34 -1.06
N LEU A 186 23.96 14.35 -1.98
CA LEU A 186 25.09 13.70 -2.65
C LEU A 186 25.89 14.67 -3.55
N HIS A 187 25.18 15.45 -4.36
CA HIS A 187 25.83 16.39 -5.28
C HIS A 187 26.64 17.45 -4.50
N ASP A 188 26.07 17.96 -3.43
CA ASP A 188 26.71 18.98 -2.58
C ASP A 188 27.91 18.40 -1.84
N GLY A 189 27.77 17.22 -1.23
CA GLY A 189 28.89 16.53 -0.55
C GLY A 189 30.03 16.16 -1.49
N LEU A 190 29.70 15.56 -2.66
CA LEU A 190 30.68 15.22 -3.68
C LEU A 190 31.37 16.46 -4.26
N GLY A 191 30.64 17.54 -4.49
CA GLY A 191 31.17 18.79 -5.01
C GLY A 191 32.26 19.38 -4.09
N HIS A 192 31.99 19.38 -2.78
CA HIS A 192 33.00 19.85 -1.78
C HIS A 192 34.23 18.95 -1.75
N SER A 193 34.05 17.63 -1.70
CA SER A 193 35.18 16.69 -1.64
C SER A 193 36.02 16.71 -2.92
N LEU A 194 35.39 16.78 -4.10
CA LEU A 194 36.10 16.90 -5.38
C LEU A 194 36.89 18.21 -5.45
N THR A 195 36.33 19.32 -4.99
CA THR A 195 37.01 20.61 -4.92
C THR A 195 38.23 20.54 -4.01
N ALA A 196 38.12 19.92 -2.83
CA ALA A 196 39.25 19.72 -1.92
C ALA A 196 40.36 18.85 -2.55
N ILE A 197 39.98 17.79 -3.28
CA ILE A 197 40.93 16.93 -4.02
C ILE A 197 41.71 17.74 -5.06
N VAL A 198 41.02 18.55 -5.87
CA VAL A 198 41.65 19.40 -6.90
C VAL A 198 42.59 20.40 -6.27
N LEU A 199 42.16 21.13 -5.24
CA LEU A 199 43.03 22.15 -4.54
C LEU A 199 44.24 21.51 -3.92
N LYS A 200 44.13 20.36 -3.27
CA LYS A 200 45.30 19.64 -2.69
C LYS A 200 46.22 19.09 -3.78
N GLY A 201 45.67 18.65 -4.91
CA GLY A 201 46.47 18.24 -6.07
C GLY A 201 47.28 19.39 -6.65
N ASP A 202 46.67 20.54 -6.86
CA ASP A 202 47.34 21.76 -7.34
C ASP A 202 48.43 22.23 -6.39
N LEU A 203 48.15 22.18 -5.07
CA LEU A 203 49.17 22.56 -4.08
C LEU A 203 50.34 21.58 -4.07
N ALA A 204 50.07 20.27 -4.10
CA ALA A 204 51.11 19.26 -4.18
C ALA A 204 51.97 19.44 -5.44
N ALA A 205 51.35 19.70 -6.61
CA ALA A 205 52.06 19.95 -7.86
C ALA A 205 53.02 21.18 -7.77
N ARG A 206 52.55 22.27 -7.14
CA ARG A 206 53.40 23.48 -6.94
C ARG A 206 54.55 23.28 -5.97
N LEU A 207 54.40 22.36 -5.02
CA LEU A 207 55.43 22.06 -4.00
C LEU A 207 56.45 21.04 -4.51
N MET A 208 56.21 20.28 -5.57
CA MET A 208 57.11 19.23 -6.05
C MET A 208 58.51 19.70 -6.34
N ASP A 209 58.66 20.91 -6.92
CA ASP A 209 59.97 21.48 -7.29
C ASP A 209 60.57 22.34 -6.19
N ARG A 210 59.87 22.62 -5.08
CA ARG A 210 60.29 23.54 -4.02
C ARG A 210 60.49 22.87 -2.67
N ASP A 211 59.57 21.95 -2.31
CA ASP A 211 59.55 21.25 -1.03
C ASP A 211 58.94 19.86 -1.20
N LEU A 212 59.75 18.89 -1.55
CA LEU A 212 59.34 17.52 -1.80
C LEU A 212 58.70 16.82 -0.57
N PRO A 213 59.16 17.02 0.67
CA PRO A 213 58.49 16.51 1.87
C PRO A 213 57.07 17.07 2.05
N ALA A 214 56.85 18.36 1.88
CA ALA A 214 55.54 18.99 1.96
C ALA A 214 54.61 18.50 0.81
N ALA A 215 55.14 18.36 -0.41
CA ALA A 215 54.40 17.79 -1.54
C ALA A 215 53.88 16.36 -1.23
N LYS A 216 54.72 15.49 -0.66
CA LYS A 216 54.32 14.13 -0.25
C LYS A 216 53.20 14.13 0.82
N THR A 217 53.23 15.06 1.75
CA THR A 217 52.20 15.22 2.78
C THR A 217 50.86 15.59 2.16
N GLU A 218 50.83 16.55 1.21
CA GLU A 218 49.61 16.95 0.51
C GLU A 218 49.04 15.83 -0.38
N VAL A 219 49.88 15.04 -1.05
CA VAL A 219 49.44 13.84 -1.79
C VAL A 219 48.82 12.81 -0.85
N GLY A 220 49.40 12.60 0.34
CA GLY A 220 48.83 11.71 1.36
C GLY A 220 47.45 12.18 1.82
N ALA A 221 47.29 13.48 2.06
CA ALA A 221 46.03 14.08 2.46
C ALA A 221 44.94 13.98 1.34
N LEU A 222 45.34 14.17 0.06
CA LEU A 222 44.48 14.00 -1.11
C LEU A 222 43.95 12.56 -1.22
N VAL A 223 44.84 11.57 -1.09
CA VAL A 223 44.49 10.16 -1.10
C VAL A 223 43.50 9.80 0.03
N GLN A 224 43.70 10.39 1.20
CA GLN A 224 42.79 10.19 2.33
C GLN A 224 41.38 10.73 2.03
N VAL A 225 41.26 11.99 1.57
CA VAL A 225 39.98 12.60 1.20
C VAL A 225 39.29 11.77 0.09
N ALA A 226 40.04 11.34 -0.92
CA ALA A 226 39.50 10.51 -2.00
C ALA A 226 38.93 9.16 -1.50
N ARG A 227 39.63 8.53 -0.52
CA ARG A 227 39.13 7.26 0.09
C ARG A 227 37.89 7.48 0.92
N GLU A 228 37.83 8.53 1.72
CA GLU A 228 36.67 8.87 2.55
C GLU A 228 35.44 9.15 1.67
N THR A 229 35.61 10.01 0.65
CA THR A 229 34.54 10.29 -0.34
C THR A 229 34.03 9.04 -1.05
N ALA A 230 34.94 8.15 -1.47
CA ALA A 230 34.57 6.90 -2.10
C ALA A 230 33.79 5.96 -1.17
N LEU A 231 34.07 5.99 0.14
CA LEU A 231 33.30 5.24 1.14
C LEU A 231 31.90 5.83 1.33
N GLU A 232 31.78 7.16 1.44
CA GLU A 232 30.50 7.86 1.57
C GLU A 232 29.57 7.58 0.37
N VAL A 233 30.08 7.71 -0.86
CA VAL A 233 29.32 7.36 -2.08
C VAL A 233 28.85 5.92 -2.06
N ARG A 234 29.72 4.99 -1.66
CA ARG A 234 29.35 3.57 -1.55
C ARG A 234 28.31 3.33 -0.48
N GLN A 235 28.32 4.03 0.64
CA GLN A 235 27.31 3.90 1.69
C GLN A 235 25.94 4.37 1.19
N VAL A 236 25.88 5.51 0.51
CA VAL A 236 24.62 6.02 -0.05
C VAL A 236 24.11 5.14 -1.20
N ALA A 237 24.97 4.71 -2.11
CA ALA A 237 24.60 3.79 -3.18
C ALA A 237 24.12 2.42 -2.66
N ARG A 238 24.63 1.98 -1.51
CA ARG A 238 24.20 0.73 -0.84
C ARG A 238 22.87 0.88 -0.11
N GLY A 239 22.54 2.05 0.45
CA GLY A 239 21.24 2.33 1.07
C GLY A 239 20.05 2.23 0.10
N TYR A 240 20.30 2.23 -1.21
CA TYR A 240 19.25 2.11 -2.26
C TYR A 240 18.97 0.69 -2.74
N ARG A 241 19.85 -0.29 -2.53
CA ARG A 241 19.56 -1.69 -2.82
C ARG A 241 18.88 -2.32 -1.61
N ARG A 242 17.69 -2.84 -1.79
CA ARG A 242 17.04 -3.72 -0.81
C ARG A 242 18.05 -4.78 -0.40
N MET A 243 18.46 -4.77 0.86
CA MET A 243 19.27 -5.84 1.43
C MET A 243 18.31 -6.90 1.93
N THR A 244 18.36 -8.08 1.33
CA THR A 244 17.70 -9.27 1.87
C THR A 244 18.75 -10.17 2.53
N LEU A 245 18.35 -10.88 3.57
CA LEU A 245 19.22 -11.86 4.24
C LEU A 245 19.77 -12.86 3.24
N THR A 246 18.92 -13.40 2.37
CA THR A 246 19.29 -14.40 1.36
C THR A 246 20.35 -13.86 0.39
N ASP A 247 20.15 -12.64 -0.16
CA ASP A 247 21.13 -12.05 -1.09
C ASP A 247 22.46 -11.76 -0.39
N GLU A 248 22.42 -11.35 0.88
CA GLU A 248 23.64 -11.03 1.62
C GLU A 248 24.41 -12.29 2.04
N VAL A 249 23.71 -13.37 2.39
CA VAL A 249 24.35 -14.67 2.64
C VAL A 249 25.02 -15.22 1.39
N HIS A 250 24.39 -15.15 0.21
CA HIS A 250 25.02 -15.56 -1.03
C HIS A 250 26.29 -14.77 -1.33
N ARG A 251 26.30 -13.44 -1.12
CA ARG A 251 27.50 -12.60 -1.27
C ARG A 251 28.58 -12.94 -0.25
N ALA A 252 28.17 -13.19 1.00
CA ALA A 252 29.06 -13.58 2.09
C ALA A 252 29.81 -14.87 1.76
N VAL A 253 29.10 -15.89 1.29
CA VAL A 253 29.70 -17.17 0.86
C VAL A 253 30.72 -16.95 -0.24
N ALA A 254 30.34 -16.29 -1.33
CA ALA A 254 31.25 -16.03 -2.46
C ALA A 254 32.52 -15.26 -2.03
N LEU A 255 32.38 -14.30 -1.10
CA LEU A 255 33.48 -13.49 -0.59
C LEU A 255 34.42 -14.30 0.33
N LEU A 256 33.87 -15.12 1.22
CA LEU A 256 34.65 -15.99 2.10
C LEU A 256 35.39 -17.06 1.32
N GLU A 257 34.75 -17.74 0.37
CA GLU A 257 35.34 -18.75 -0.50
C GLU A 257 36.46 -18.18 -1.35
N SER A 258 36.26 -16.97 -1.94
CA SER A 258 37.31 -16.28 -2.70
C SER A 258 38.53 -15.90 -1.85
N SER A 259 38.35 -15.81 -0.52
CA SER A 259 39.39 -15.54 0.46
C SER A 259 40.00 -16.81 1.07
N GLY A 260 39.62 -18.00 0.59
CA GLY A 260 40.11 -19.29 1.05
C GLY A 260 39.48 -19.78 2.37
N ILE A 261 38.33 -19.21 2.76
CA ILE A 261 37.60 -19.56 3.99
C ILE A 261 36.39 -20.42 3.59
N GLY A 262 36.34 -21.67 4.05
CA GLY A 262 35.18 -22.56 3.87
C GLY A 262 33.97 -22.04 4.64
N CYS A 263 32.82 -21.89 3.96
CA CYS A 263 31.59 -21.37 4.58
C CYS A 263 30.48 -22.42 4.56
N GLN A 264 29.93 -22.76 5.75
CA GLN A 264 28.77 -23.61 5.89
C GLN A 264 27.54 -22.77 6.18
N VAL A 265 26.48 -22.94 5.38
CA VAL A 265 25.24 -22.18 5.52
C VAL A 265 24.07 -23.10 5.84
N ASN A 266 23.29 -22.75 6.87
CA ASN A 266 22.05 -23.44 7.24
C ASN A 266 20.97 -22.42 7.59
N LEU A 267 20.10 -22.11 6.63
CA LEU A 267 19.01 -21.15 6.80
C LEU A 267 17.69 -21.89 7.05
N ALA A 268 17.02 -21.56 8.15
CA ALA A 268 15.65 -22.00 8.40
C ALA A 268 14.67 -21.30 7.43
N GLU A 269 13.57 -21.97 7.09
CA GLU A 269 12.44 -21.33 6.42
C GLU A 269 11.80 -20.31 7.38
N MET A 270 11.81 -19.04 6.98
CA MET A 270 11.24 -17.95 7.77
C MET A 270 10.67 -16.86 6.84
N THR A 271 9.69 -16.12 7.33
CA THR A 271 9.10 -14.97 6.65
C THR A 271 9.27 -13.71 7.50
N PRO A 272 10.50 -13.19 7.66
CA PRO A 272 10.75 -11.99 8.46
C PRO A 272 10.05 -10.78 7.85
N SER A 273 9.69 -9.81 8.69
CA SER A 273 9.25 -8.50 8.20
C SER A 273 10.39 -7.84 7.40
N ARG A 274 10.05 -6.79 6.67
CA ARG A 274 11.05 -6.08 5.87
C ARG A 274 12.20 -5.53 6.72
N GLU A 275 11.86 -4.93 7.87
CA GLU A 275 12.84 -4.34 8.78
C GLU A 275 13.73 -5.40 9.42
N GLN A 276 13.17 -6.58 9.74
CA GLN A 276 13.89 -7.71 10.30
C GLN A 276 14.85 -8.33 9.28
N ASP A 277 14.39 -8.55 8.05
CA ASP A 277 15.21 -9.08 6.95
C ASP A 277 16.43 -8.18 6.67
N GLU A 278 16.21 -6.85 6.66
CA GLU A 278 17.27 -5.87 6.49
C GLU A 278 18.25 -5.86 7.68
N ALA A 279 17.78 -5.96 8.93
CA ALA A 279 18.63 -5.99 10.12
C ALA A 279 19.51 -7.26 10.14
N LEU A 280 18.95 -8.43 9.82
CA LEU A 280 19.68 -9.70 9.72
C LEU A 280 20.71 -9.66 8.59
N ALA A 281 20.37 -9.09 7.44
CA ALA A 281 21.31 -8.91 6.32
C ALA A 281 22.51 -8.02 6.71
N TRP A 282 22.28 -6.95 7.48
CA TRP A 282 23.34 -6.13 8.02
C TRP A 282 24.26 -6.89 8.99
N ALA A 283 23.70 -7.77 9.82
CA ALA A 283 24.50 -8.61 10.73
C ALA A 283 25.40 -9.58 9.96
N VAL A 284 24.92 -10.19 8.87
CA VAL A 284 25.75 -11.04 7.99
C VAL A 284 26.88 -10.24 7.39
N ARG A 285 26.61 -9.07 6.85
CA ARG A 285 27.63 -8.19 6.24
C ARG A 285 28.73 -7.78 7.21
N GLU A 286 28.33 -7.32 8.37
CA GLU A 286 29.28 -6.87 9.39
C GLU A 286 30.09 -8.05 9.96
N GLY A 287 29.41 -9.20 10.22
CA GLY A 287 30.07 -10.41 10.67
C GLY A 287 31.16 -10.88 9.70
N VAL A 288 30.84 -10.96 8.40
CA VAL A 288 31.81 -11.35 7.36
C VAL A 288 32.91 -10.32 7.19
N THR A 289 32.61 -9.04 7.27
CA THR A 289 33.61 -7.97 7.23
C THR A 289 34.60 -8.09 8.39
N ASN A 290 34.08 -8.40 9.59
CA ASN A 290 34.91 -8.59 10.78
C ASN A 290 35.80 -9.86 10.66
N ILE A 291 35.27 -10.95 10.12
CA ILE A 291 36.05 -12.16 9.84
C ILE A 291 37.24 -11.83 8.93
N LEU A 292 36.99 -11.16 7.80
CA LEU A 292 38.02 -10.85 6.81
C LEU A 292 39.06 -9.84 7.31
N ARG A 293 38.69 -8.94 8.23
CA ARG A 293 39.59 -7.87 8.74
C ARG A 293 40.33 -8.29 9.99
N HIS A 294 39.72 -9.11 10.85
CA HIS A 294 40.16 -9.33 12.22
C HIS A 294 40.47 -10.78 12.57
N SER A 295 40.31 -11.73 11.60
CA SER A 295 40.58 -13.13 11.87
C SER A 295 41.56 -13.75 10.85
N ARG A 296 42.11 -14.92 11.23
CA ARG A 296 42.78 -15.85 10.31
C ARG A 296 41.94 -17.10 10.15
N ALA A 297 40.64 -16.92 9.98
CA ALA A 297 39.69 -17.99 9.86
C ALA A 297 39.98 -18.89 8.64
N THR A 298 39.79 -20.15 8.79
CA THR A 298 39.77 -21.15 7.72
C THR A 298 38.36 -21.69 7.49
N THR A 299 37.48 -21.54 8.50
CA THR A 299 36.08 -21.96 8.45
C THR A 299 35.15 -20.93 9.07
N CYS A 300 33.96 -20.79 8.49
CA CYS A 300 32.86 -19.98 8.98
C CYS A 300 31.56 -20.77 8.90
N SER A 301 30.63 -20.52 9.81
CA SER A 301 29.25 -21.02 9.72
C SER A 301 28.27 -19.84 9.85
N ILE A 302 27.21 -19.83 9.01
CA ILE A 302 26.10 -18.89 9.07
C ILE A 302 24.83 -19.72 9.23
N THR A 303 24.15 -19.56 10.37
CA THR A 303 22.98 -20.37 10.71
C THR A 303 21.83 -19.48 11.11
N THR A 304 20.62 -19.77 10.63
CA THR A 304 19.41 -19.16 11.17
C THR A 304 18.50 -20.25 11.76
N SER A 305 17.80 -19.90 12.84
CA SER A 305 16.81 -20.76 13.46
C SER A 305 15.64 -19.94 13.99
N ASP A 306 14.46 -20.54 14.01
CA ASP A 306 13.29 -19.99 14.72
C ASP A 306 13.16 -20.68 16.07
N ARG A 307 13.14 -19.92 17.16
CA ARG A 307 12.99 -20.42 18.52
C ARG A 307 12.01 -19.54 19.28
N ALA A 308 10.92 -20.11 19.71
CA ALA A 308 9.92 -19.45 20.56
C ALA A 308 9.38 -18.12 19.99
N GLY A 309 9.14 -18.04 18.67
CA GLY A 309 8.66 -16.82 18.00
C GLY A 309 9.73 -15.75 17.87
N ARG A 310 11.00 -16.14 17.86
CA ARG A 310 12.14 -15.25 17.58
C ARG A 310 13.04 -15.88 16.52
N THR A 311 13.40 -15.08 15.54
CA THR A 311 14.42 -15.43 14.55
C THR A 311 15.80 -15.19 15.14
N HIS A 312 16.62 -16.23 15.15
CA HIS A 312 17.99 -16.21 15.66
C HIS A 312 18.96 -16.42 14.50
N LEU A 313 19.86 -15.44 14.29
CA LEU A 313 20.99 -15.54 13.36
C LEU A 313 22.27 -15.75 14.17
N GLU A 314 23.07 -16.74 13.80
CA GLU A 314 24.38 -17.00 14.39
C GLU A 314 25.44 -17.10 13.29
N ILE A 315 26.55 -16.38 13.50
CA ILE A 315 27.74 -16.41 12.64
C ILE A 315 28.93 -16.79 13.53
N VAL A 316 29.59 -17.87 13.20
CA VAL A 316 30.75 -18.36 13.96
C VAL A 316 31.92 -18.59 13.01
N ASN A 317 33.09 -18.14 13.38
CA ASN A 317 34.34 -18.48 12.70
C ASN A 317 35.39 -19.00 13.67
N ASN A 318 36.33 -19.76 13.14
CA ASN A 318 37.57 -20.11 13.85
C ASN A 318 38.69 -19.10 13.63
N GLY A 319 39.86 -19.26 14.26
CA GLY A 319 41.07 -18.54 13.92
C GLY A 319 41.12 -17.09 14.38
N LEU A 320 41.08 -16.82 15.70
CA LEU A 320 41.40 -15.54 16.28
C LEU A 320 42.80 -15.09 15.93
N ALA A 321 42.98 -13.79 15.63
CA ALA A 321 44.31 -13.18 15.52
C ALA A 321 44.97 -13.14 16.92
N PRO A 322 46.26 -13.45 17.05
CA PRO A 322 46.95 -13.54 18.36
C PRO A 322 46.90 -12.27 19.20
N ASP A 323 46.70 -11.10 18.61
CA ASP A 323 46.65 -9.78 19.30
C ASP A 323 45.29 -9.47 19.92
N ASP A 324 44.19 -10.07 19.44
CA ASP A 324 42.84 -9.76 19.93
C ASP A 324 42.43 -10.55 21.18
N ALA A 325 43.16 -11.61 21.53
CA ALA A 325 42.87 -12.44 22.71
C ALA A 325 43.07 -11.71 24.06
N ARG A 326 43.65 -10.50 24.07
CA ARG A 326 44.01 -9.77 25.30
C ARG A 326 43.29 -8.42 25.48
N THR A 327 42.49 -7.98 24.54
CA THR A 327 41.82 -6.67 24.63
C THR A 327 40.30 -6.82 24.65
N THR A 328 39.70 -6.65 25.82
CA THR A 328 38.31 -6.19 25.98
C THR A 328 38.20 -4.77 25.43
N ARG A 329 38.33 -4.59 24.11
CA ARG A 329 38.00 -3.29 23.50
C ARG A 329 36.48 -3.15 23.43
N PRO A 330 35.96 -1.96 23.78
CA PRO A 330 34.55 -1.68 23.53
C PRO A 330 34.26 -1.87 22.05
N PHE A 331 33.07 -2.33 21.72
CA PHE A 331 32.58 -2.60 20.38
C PHE A 331 33.00 -1.53 19.39
N GLY A 332 33.69 -1.88 18.32
CA GLY A 332 34.00 -0.95 17.21
C GLY A 332 32.71 -0.44 16.57
N GLY A 333 32.79 0.69 15.87
CA GLY A 333 31.59 1.38 15.32
C GLY A 333 30.61 0.49 14.53
N GLY A 334 31.07 -0.60 13.91
CA GLY A 334 30.21 -1.54 13.18
C GLY A 334 29.26 -2.33 14.09
N LEU A 335 29.77 -2.88 15.20
CA LEU A 335 28.93 -3.61 16.16
C LEU A 335 27.96 -2.69 16.92
N THR A 336 28.36 -1.44 17.21
CA THR A 336 27.43 -0.44 17.78
C THR A 336 26.26 -0.18 16.84
N GLY A 337 26.51 -0.03 15.53
CA GLY A 337 25.46 0.15 14.55
C GLY A 337 24.53 -1.06 14.41
N LEU A 338 25.02 -2.30 14.66
CA LEU A 338 24.16 -3.49 14.69
C LEU A 338 23.25 -3.51 15.92
N VAL A 339 23.75 -3.12 17.10
CA VAL A 339 22.94 -3.01 18.33
C VAL A 339 21.80 -2.02 18.15
N GLU A 340 22.07 -0.85 17.57
CA GLU A 340 21.04 0.16 17.29
C GLU A 340 19.96 -0.36 16.31
N ARG A 341 20.35 -1.08 15.25
CA ARG A 341 19.42 -1.65 14.28
C ARG A 341 18.59 -2.79 14.87
N ALA A 342 19.20 -3.67 15.67
CA ALA A 342 18.46 -4.71 16.37
C ALA A 342 17.44 -4.12 17.34
N ALA A 343 17.79 -3.07 18.09
CA ALA A 343 16.88 -2.39 18.99
C ALA A 343 15.68 -1.77 18.27
N GLN A 344 15.85 -1.25 17.04
CA GLN A 344 14.76 -0.70 16.22
C GLN A 344 13.72 -1.77 15.83
N THR A 345 14.13 -3.04 15.73
CA THR A 345 13.24 -4.18 15.43
C THR A 345 12.81 -4.94 16.69
N GLY A 346 13.12 -4.45 17.90
CA GLY A 346 12.83 -5.13 19.16
C GLY A 346 13.74 -6.36 19.39
N GLY A 347 14.89 -6.40 18.72
CA GLY A 347 15.88 -7.47 18.79
C GLY A 347 17.08 -7.14 19.67
N THR A 348 18.02 -8.10 19.77
CA THR A 348 19.27 -8.01 20.52
C THR A 348 20.44 -8.52 19.69
N VAL A 349 21.65 -8.04 20.00
CA VAL A 349 22.92 -8.51 19.40
C VAL A 349 23.90 -8.86 20.51
N GLU A 350 24.52 -10.02 20.37
CA GLU A 350 25.62 -10.46 21.21
C GLU A 350 26.83 -10.82 20.34
N ALA A 351 28.03 -10.46 20.78
CA ALA A 351 29.26 -10.80 20.08
C ALA A 351 30.35 -11.13 21.10
N GLY A 352 31.12 -12.16 20.83
CA GLY A 352 32.17 -12.59 21.77
C GLY A 352 33.05 -13.70 21.24
N HIS A 353 34.11 -13.97 21.98
CA HIS A 353 35.03 -15.07 21.68
C HIS A 353 34.44 -16.44 22.09
N THR A 354 34.67 -17.44 21.27
CA THR A 354 34.29 -18.82 21.63
C THR A 354 35.41 -19.52 22.41
N PRO A 355 35.09 -20.51 23.27
CA PRO A 355 36.09 -21.25 24.00
C PRO A 355 37.12 -21.98 23.11
N GLU A 356 36.72 -22.30 21.87
CA GLU A 356 37.52 -22.97 20.86
C GLU A 356 38.49 -22.06 20.10
N GLY A 357 38.59 -20.77 20.49
CA GLY A 357 39.48 -19.79 19.87
C GLY A 357 38.90 -19.18 18.57
N GLY A 358 37.61 -19.10 18.49
CA GLY A 358 36.86 -18.42 17.41
C GLY A 358 36.16 -17.16 17.88
N PHE A 359 35.31 -16.62 17.02
CA PHE A 359 34.43 -15.50 17.32
C PHE A 359 33.00 -15.84 16.93
N ARG A 360 32.04 -15.45 17.77
CA ARG A 360 30.61 -15.63 17.55
C ARG A 360 29.92 -14.29 17.56
N LEU A 361 29.09 -14.05 16.55
CA LEU A 361 28.11 -12.98 16.47
C LEU A 361 26.71 -13.57 16.42
N THR A 362 25.84 -13.16 17.31
CA THR A 362 24.43 -13.54 17.32
C THR A 362 23.53 -12.32 17.25
N MET A 363 22.44 -12.44 16.50
CA MET A 363 21.36 -11.46 16.46
C MET A 363 20.03 -12.16 16.60
N GLU A 364 19.20 -11.69 17.51
CA GLU A 364 17.83 -12.14 17.68
C GLU A 364 16.86 -11.03 17.34
N VAL A 365 15.84 -11.32 16.54
CA VAL A 365 14.71 -10.44 16.25
C VAL A 365 13.39 -11.17 16.50
N PRO A 366 12.29 -10.48 16.89
CA PRO A 366 10.96 -11.11 16.96
C PRO A 366 10.62 -11.78 15.62
N ALA A 367 9.85 -12.91 15.62
CA ALA A 367 9.43 -13.57 14.38
C ALA A 367 8.21 -12.91 13.74
#